data_b0ca8701de2c1376ae4066f766e71949
#
_entry.id   b0ca8701de2c1376ae4066f766e71949
#
_cell.length_a   1.000
_cell.length_b   1.000
_cell.length_c   1.000
_cell.angle_alpha   90.00
_cell.angle_beta   90.00
_cell.angle_gamma   90.00
#
_symmetry.space_group_name_H-M   'P 1'
#
loop_
_entity.id
_entity.type
_entity.pdbx_description
1 polymer ?
#
loop_
_entity_poly.entity_id
_entity_poly.type
_entity_poly.pdbx_seq_one_letter_code
_entity_poly.pdbx_strand_id
1 'polypeptide(L)'
;MRKPPVLTEAERAAALAKARSSRAHRARIKAEVKAGNLTVAQVIDMAIDDEAIAKMRVCELLESISGVGKVRAVATLDRLGISRTRRIMGLGHHQRSLLIKEFSIPGDKLHAGTLVVLSGPGGVGKSTVSKEVRAHDDFWVSVSATTRKPRHNESHGVDYIYVSDEEFDRAISNGFFLEWAAFAGARYGTPRQPVLDALARGKDVLLEIDIEGAKQVKTNWPDAILVFLEPPSWEELVSRLEGRATDSPERRAQRLALAQDEMAQSPFFDHILVNDQVEHVVASLIRLAHSQRS
;
A
#
# COMPACT_ATOMS: atom_id res chain seq x y z
N MET A 1 15.87 -22.17 -40.81
CA MET A 1 15.48 -20.75 -40.59
C MET A 1 14.12 -20.54 -41.27
N ARG A 2 13.05 -20.24 -40.49
CA ARG A 2 11.74 -19.88 -41.10
C ARG A 2 11.83 -18.46 -41.64
N LYS A 3 11.54 -18.29 -42.95
CA LYS A 3 11.40 -16.95 -43.56
C LYS A 3 10.29 -16.18 -42.80
N PRO A 4 10.50 -14.88 -42.49
CA PRO A 4 9.43 -14.08 -41.88
C PRO A 4 8.22 -14.02 -42.84
N PRO A 5 6.98 -14.00 -42.33
CA PRO A 5 5.78 -13.92 -43.14
C PRO A 5 5.79 -12.61 -43.96
N VAL A 6 5.44 -12.74 -45.27
CA VAL A 6 5.33 -11.57 -46.13
C VAL A 6 3.98 -10.89 -45.86
N LEU A 7 4.05 -9.75 -45.19
CA LEU A 7 2.86 -8.93 -44.88
C LEU A 7 2.32 -8.26 -46.15
N THR A 8 1.01 -8.21 -46.28
CA THR A 8 0.32 -7.42 -47.31
C THR A 8 0.58 -5.92 -47.11
N GLU A 9 0.32 -5.11 -48.11
CA GLU A 9 0.49 -3.66 -48.04
C GLU A 9 -0.39 -3.02 -46.95
N ALA A 10 -1.63 -3.50 -46.79
CA ALA A 10 -2.57 -3.07 -45.74
C ALA A 10 -2.06 -3.43 -44.34
N GLU A 11 -1.53 -4.63 -44.14
CA GLU A 11 -0.95 -5.07 -42.87
C GLU A 11 0.29 -4.28 -42.51
N ARG A 12 1.14 -3.92 -43.51
CA ARG A 12 2.29 -3.03 -43.27
C ARG A 12 1.86 -1.62 -42.86
N ALA A 13 0.85 -1.07 -43.54
CA ALA A 13 0.30 0.25 -43.18
C ALA A 13 -0.29 0.26 -41.79
N ALA A 14 -1.07 -0.75 -41.42
CA ALA A 14 -1.64 -0.90 -40.06
C ALA A 14 -0.54 -1.05 -38.99
N ALA A 15 0.49 -1.86 -39.24
CA ALA A 15 1.61 -2.03 -38.33
C ALA A 15 2.41 -0.73 -38.13
N LEU A 16 2.62 0.05 -39.19
CA LEU A 16 3.26 1.36 -39.13
C LEU A 16 2.43 2.38 -38.36
N ALA A 17 1.10 2.39 -38.57
CA ALA A 17 0.19 3.25 -37.81
C ALA A 17 0.22 2.92 -36.28
N LYS A 18 0.12 1.63 -35.94
CA LYS A 18 0.24 1.15 -34.53
C LYS A 18 1.59 1.54 -33.94
N ALA A 19 2.68 1.39 -34.69
CA ALA A 19 4.02 1.76 -34.20
C ALA A 19 4.18 3.27 -33.96
N ARG A 20 3.57 4.12 -34.82
CA ARG A 20 3.54 5.57 -34.67
C ARG A 20 2.74 5.96 -33.43
N SER A 21 1.53 5.43 -33.25
CA SER A 21 0.68 5.68 -32.09
C SER A 21 1.38 5.29 -30.79
N SER A 22 1.97 4.09 -30.72
CA SER A 22 2.71 3.63 -29.54
C SER A 22 3.91 4.52 -29.21
N ARG A 23 4.64 5.05 -30.22
CA ARG A 23 5.76 5.98 -29.98
C ARG A 23 5.26 7.32 -29.45
N ALA A 24 4.20 7.87 -30.04
CA ALA A 24 3.61 9.13 -29.57
C ALA A 24 3.09 9.00 -28.13
N HIS A 25 2.44 7.89 -27.81
CA HIS A 25 1.95 7.62 -26.47
C HIS A 25 3.11 7.53 -25.44
N ARG A 26 4.16 6.75 -25.73
CA ARG A 26 5.34 6.70 -24.84
C ARG A 26 6.04 8.05 -24.71
N ALA A 27 6.08 8.87 -25.78
CA ALA A 27 6.65 10.21 -25.70
C ALA A 27 5.86 11.10 -24.74
N ARG A 28 4.51 11.01 -24.76
CA ARG A 28 3.64 11.72 -23.82
C ARG A 28 3.91 11.29 -22.38
N ILE A 29 3.94 9.99 -22.09
CA ILE A 29 4.22 9.47 -20.74
C ILE A 29 5.59 9.97 -20.25
N LYS A 30 6.64 9.94 -21.10
CA LYS A 30 7.95 10.46 -20.73
C LYS A 30 7.94 11.96 -20.46
N ALA A 31 7.11 12.73 -21.16
CA ALA A 31 6.93 14.15 -20.88
C ALA A 31 6.26 14.40 -19.53
N GLU A 32 5.24 13.60 -19.18
CA GLU A 32 4.57 13.66 -17.86
C GLU A 32 5.52 13.28 -16.72
N VAL A 33 6.38 12.25 -16.91
CA VAL A 33 7.42 11.90 -15.94
C VAL A 33 8.45 13.03 -15.79
N LYS A 34 8.85 13.66 -16.89
CA LYS A 34 9.79 14.79 -16.87
C LYS A 34 9.22 16.02 -16.17
N ALA A 35 7.92 16.24 -16.31
CA ALA A 35 7.19 17.32 -15.65
C ALA A 35 6.89 17.03 -14.17
N GLY A 36 7.16 15.82 -13.67
CA GLY A 36 6.81 15.40 -12.31
C GLY A 36 5.35 14.98 -12.12
N ASN A 37 4.55 14.95 -13.18
CA ASN A 37 3.12 14.58 -13.11
C ASN A 37 2.90 13.06 -13.00
N LEU A 38 3.90 12.27 -13.35
CA LEU A 38 3.89 10.80 -13.22
C LEU A 38 5.16 10.33 -12.53
N THR A 39 5.01 9.45 -11.55
CA THR A 39 6.12 8.77 -10.87
C THR A 39 6.53 7.49 -11.62
N VAL A 40 7.73 6.99 -11.32
CA VAL A 40 8.20 5.70 -11.83
C VAL A 40 7.25 4.57 -11.43
N ALA A 41 6.73 4.58 -10.21
CA ALA A 41 5.75 3.61 -9.72
C ALA A 41 4.49 3.59 -10.58
N GLN A 42 3.87 4.76 -10.79
CA GLN A 42 2.67 4.89 -11.62
C GLN A 42 2.89 4.39 -13.06
N VAL A 43 4.04 4.69 -13.68
CA VAL A 43 4.33 4.21 -15.02
C VAL A 43 4.53 2.70 -15.06
N ILE A 44 5.13 2.10 -14.02
CA ILE A 44 5.26 0.64 -13.91
C ILE A 44 3.89 -0.02 -13.76
N ASP A 45 2.98 0.58 -13.00
CA ASP A 45 1.62 0.06 -12.81
C ASP A 45 0.76 0.20 -14.07
N MET A 46 0.85 1.33 -14.78
CA MET A 46 0.19 1.51 -16.09
C MET A 46 0.62 0.46 -17.12
N ALA A 47 1.84 -0.07 -17.00
CA ALA A 47 2.35 -1.12 -17.88
C ALA A 47 1.61 -2.46 -17.76
N ILE A 48 0.76 -2.64 -16.74
CA ILE A 48 -0.06 -3.85 -16.56
C ILE A 48 -1.12 -3.93 -17.68
N ASP A 49 -1.76 -2.80 -17.98
CA ASP A 49 -2.89 -2.72 -18.92
C ASP A 49 -2.51 -2.03 -20.24
N ASP A 50 -1.33 -1.42 -20.33
CA ASP A 50 -0.88 -0.69 -21.52
C ASP A 50 0.31 -1.36 -22.21
N GLU A 51 0.04 -2.02 -23.34
CA GLU A 51 1.06 -2.71 -24.14
C GLU A 51 2.21 -1.78 -24.60
N ALA A 52 1.93 -0.53 -24.90
CA ALA A 52 2.94 0.42 -25.37
C ALA A 52 3.91 0.79 -24.25
N ILE A 53 3.39 0.98 -23.02
CA ILE A 53 4.21 1.24 -21.81
C ILE A 53 4.94 -0.02 -21.39
N ALA A 54 4.27 -1.17 -21.38
CA ALA A 54 4.85 -2.47 -21.06
C ALA A 54 6.12 -2.78 -21.89
N LYS A 55 6.12 -2.40 -23.16
CA LYS A 55 7.25 -2.56 -24.09
C LYS A 55 8.32 -1.47 -24.01
N MET A 56 8.13 -0.41 -23.23
CA MET A 56 9.14 0.63 -23.02
C MET A 56 10.35 0.06 -22.26
N ARG A 57 11.55 0.50 -22.60
CA ARG A 57 12.74 0.11 -21.83
C ARG A 57 12.80 0.85 -20.52
N VAL A 58 13.23 0.17 -19.46
CA VAL A 58 13.40 0.79 -18.14
C VAL A 58 14.39 1.95 -18.22
N CYS A 59 15.47 1.81 -19.00
CA CYS A 59 16.45 2.90 -19.20
C CYS A 59 15.78 4.16 -19.77
N GLU A 60 14.89 4.02 -20.77
CA GLU A 60 14.16 5.16 -21.35
C GLU A 60 13.23 5.85 -20.36
N LEU A 61 12.64 5.09 -19.45
CA LEU A 61 11.84 5.64 -18.35
C LEU A 61 12.72 6.44 -17.40
N LEU A 62 13.85 5.88 -16.95
CA LEU A 62 14.74 6.57 -16.03
C LEU A 62 15.34 7.84 -16.63
N GLU A 63 15.74 7.80 -17.89
CA GLU A 63 16.27 8.97 -18.63
C GLU A 63 15.22 10.10 -18.75
N SER A 64 13.93 9.80 -18.60
CA SER A 64 12.86 10.81 -18.63
C SER A 64 12.68 11.55 -17.31
N ILE A 65 13.26 11.06 -16.21
CA ILE A 65 13.18 11.73 -14.91
C ILE A 65 14.07 12.97 -14.91
N SER A 66 13.52 14.09 -14.42
CA SER A 66 14.29 15.33 -14.30
C SER A 66 15.54 15.11 -13.43
N GLY A 67 16.69 15.54 -13.91
CA GLY A 67 17.99 15.33 -13.23
C GLY A 67 18.59 13.93 -13.36
N VAL A 68 17.96 13.01 -14.10
CA VAL A 68 18.51 11.67 -14.38
C VAL A 68 18.98 11.59 -15.84
N GLY A 69 20.26 11.83 -16.07
CA GLY A 69 20.89 11.65 -17.39
C GLY A 69 21.22 10.18 -17.69
N LYS A 70 21.62 9.88 -18.94
CA LYS A 70 21.96 8.52 -19.39
C LYS A 70 22.96 7.80 -18.48
N VAL A 71 24.00 8.49 -18.03
CA VAL A 71 25.05 7.90 -17.17
C VAL A 71 24.44 7.44 -15.84
N ARG A 72 23.62 8.28 -15.21
CA ARG A 72 22.99 7.97 -13.94
C ARG A 72 21.95 6.85 -14.11
N ALA A 73 21.15 6.87 -15.18
CA ALA A 73 20.18 5.80 -15.48
C ALA A 73 20.88 4.44 -15.61
N VAL A 74 21.98 4.38 -16.39
CA VAL A 74 22.77 3.15 -16.57
C VAL A 74 23.39 2.68 -15.26
N ALA A 75 24.01 3.55 -14.50
CA ALA A 75 24.63 3.22 -13.21
C ALA A 75 23.58 2.68 -12.21
N THR A 76 22.38 3.25 -12.19
CA THR A 76 21.29 2.77 -11.37
C THR A 76 20.84 1.36 -11.80
N LEU A 77 20.67 1.12 -13.09
CA LEU A 77 20.29 -0.21 -13.59
C LEU A 77 21.33 -1.27 -13.23
N ASP A 78 22.61 -0.96 -13.43
CA ASP A 78 23.71 -1.86 -13.11
C ASP A 78 23.73 -2.20 -11.60
N ARG A 79 23.55 -1.19 -10.73
CA ARG A 79 23.48 -1.37 -9.27
C ARG A 79 22.28 -2.20 -8.82
N LEU A 80 21.13 -2.05 -9.48
CA LEU A 80 19.90 -2.80 -9.17
C LEU A 80 19.83 -4.17 -9.87
N GLY A 81 20.88 -4.59 -10.57
CA GLY A 81 20.91 -5.87 -11.31
C GLY A 81 19.85 -5.95 -12.43
N ILE A 82 19.54 -4.81 -13.06
CA ILE A 82 18.57 -4.71 -14.14
C ILE A 82 19.30 -4.54 -15.47
N SER A 83 19.08 -5.44 -16.42
CA SER A 83 19.67 -5.34 -17.75
C SER A 83 19.28 -4.02 -18.43
N ARG A 84 20.24 -3.34 -19.07
CA ARG A 84 20.03 -2.07 -19.80
C ARG A 84 19.00 -2.17 -20.92
N THR A 85 18.77 -3.36 -21.45
CA THR A 85 17.75 -3.64 -22.48
C THR A 85 16.41 -4.10 -21.89
N ARG A 86 16.31 -4.23 -20.56
CA ARG A 86 15.11 -4.71 -19.89
C ARG A 86 13.92 -3.79 -20.21
N ARG A 87 12.78 -4.41 -20.52
CA ARG A 87 11.49 -3.73 -20.68
C ARG A 87 10.73 -3.73 -19.36
N ILE A 88 9.80 -2.79 -19.19
CA ILE A 88 9.01 -2.66 -17.95
C ILE A 88 8.26 -3.96 -17.65
N MET A 89 7.61 -4.58 -18.66
CA MET A 89 6.92 -5.87 -18.49
C MET A 89 7.82 -7.02 -18.07
N GLY A 90 9.12 -6.92 -18.31
CA GLY A 90 10.10 -7.95 -17.94
C GLY A 90 10.75 -7.77 -16.58
N LEU A 91 10.35 -6.75 -15.82
CA LEU A 91 10.82 -6.56 -14.45
C LEU A 91 10.24 -7.62 -13.54
N GLY A 92 11.10 -8.33 -12.81
CA GLY A 92 10.68 -9.20 -11.71
C GLY A 92 10.17 -8.36 -10.51
N HIS A 93 9.40 -8.98 -9.63
CA HIS A 93 8.81 -8.30 -8.46
C HIS A 93 9.87 -7.54 -7.64
N HIS A 94 10.98 -8.19 -7.32
CA HIS A 94 12.07 -7.58 -6.57
C HIS A 94 12.69 -6.37 -7.28
N GLN A 95 12.91 -6.47 -8.61
CA GLN A 95 13.45 -5.37 -9.42
C GLN A 95 12.48 -4.17 -9.48
N ARG A 96 11.15 -4.44 -9.56
CA ARG A 96 10.12 -3.38 -9.47
C ARG A 96 10.20 -2.65 -8.13
N SER A 97 10.21 -3.39 -7.03
CA SER A 97 10.29 -2.82 -5.68
C SER A 97 11.56 -1.98 -5.47
N LEU A 98 12.72 -2.46 -5.91
CA LEU A 98 13.97 -1.71 -5.84
C LEU A 98 13.94 -0.43 -6.68
N LEU A 99 13.38 -0.50 -7.90
CA LEU A 99 13.26 0.66 -8.78
C LEU A 99 12.30 1.71 -8.21
N ILE A 100 11.17 1.29 -7.70
CA ILE A 100 10.21 2.18 -7.04
C ILE A 100 10.88 2.84 -5.83
N LYS A 101 11.55 2.07 -4.96
CA LYS A 101 12.27 2.60 -3.80
C LYS A 101 13.37 3.60 -4.18
N GLU A 102 14.13 3.33 -5.25
CA GLU A 102 15.22 4.19 -5.72
C GLU A 102 14.75 5.54 -6.24
N PHE A 103 13.58 5.56 -6.89
CA PHE A 103 12.97 6.76 -7.48
C PHE A 103 11.72 7.22 -6.75
N SER A 104 11.41 6.65 -5.60
CA SER A 104 10.58 7.30 -4.60
C SER A 104 11.41 8.45 -4.04
N ILE A 105 11.18 9.66 -4.52
CA ILE A 105 11.97 10.82 -4.16
C ILE A 105 11.78 11.05 -2.66
N PRO A 106 12.83 10.97 -1.83
CA PRO A 106 12.78 11.60 -0.53
C PRO A 106 12.76 13.10 -0.79
N GLY A 107 11.60 13.72 -0.85
CA GLY A 107 11.49 15.14 -1.06
C GLY A 107 10.38 15.66 -1.96
N ASP A 108 9.63 14.83 -2.68
CA ASP A 108 8.37 15.25 -3.30
C ASP A 108 7.26 15.33 -2.22
N LYS A 109 7.54 16.13 -1.17
CA LYS A 109 6.59 16.53 -0.13
C LYS A 109 5.52 17.52 -0.62
N LEU A 110 5.48 17.79 -1.92
CA LEU A 110 4.44 18.59 -2.52
C LEU A 110 3.24 17.71 -2.83
N HIS A 111 2.40 17.52 -1.82
CA HIS A 111 1.04 16.96 -1.86
C HIS A 111 0.85 15.43 -1.78
N ALA A 112 1.84 14.63 -1.43
CA ALA A 112 1.55 13.27 -0.99
C ALA A 112 0.97 13.30 0.43
N GLY A 113 -0.15 12.60 0.65
CA GLY A 113 -0.68 12.41 2.00
C GLY A 113 0.27 11.57 2.87
N THR A 114 0.07 11.58 4.16
CA THR A 114 0.85 10.80 5.14
C THR A 114 0.21 9.42 5.36
N LEU A 115 1.03 8.37 5.42
CA LEU A 115 0.59 7.03 5.79
C LEU A 115 0.69 6.85 7.31
N VAL A 116 -0.45 6.67 7.97
CA VAL A 116 -0.55 6.42 9.40
C VAL A 116 -1.07 5.01 9.62
N VAL A 117 -0.44 4.26 10.50
CA VAL A 117 -0.84 2.91 10.93
C VAL A 117 -1.33 2.98 12.36
N LEU A 118 -2.57 2.59 12.60
CA LEU A 118 -3.16 2.45 13.92
C LEU A 118 -3.21 0.97 14.30
N SER A 119 -2.48 0.59 15.33
CA SER A 119 -2.48 -0.76 15.88
C SER A 119 -2.69 -0.73 17.40
N GLY A 120 -2.70 -1.89 18.02
CA GLY A 120 -2.93 -2.03 19.47
C GLY A 120 -3.76 -3.27 19.79
N PRO A 121 -3.98 -3.58 21.06
CA PRO A 121 -4.60 -4.83 21.47
C PRO A 121 -6.06 -4.96 21.01
N GLY A 122 -6.49 -6.20 20.88
CA GLY A 122 -7.89 -6.50 20.60
C GLY A 122 -8.81 -5.87 21.65
N GLY A 123 -9.87 -5.17 21.22
CA GLY A 123 -10.83 -4.54 22.14
C GLY A 123 -10.46 -3.13 22.63
N VAL A 124 -9.30 -2.59 22.25
CA VAL A 124 -8.86 -1.24 22.66
C VAL A 124 -9.68 -0.10 22.04
N GLY A 125 -10.45 -0.37 20.96
CA GLY A 125 -11.31 0.63 20.32
C GLY A 125 -10.82 1.16 18.97
N LYS A 126 -9.86 0.50 18.33
CA LYS A 126 -9.33 0.90 17.00
C LYS A 126 -10.42 1.21 15.99
N SER A 127 -11.41 0.32 15.84
CA SER A 127 -12.47 0.48 14.83
C SER A 127 -13.40 1.67 15.13
N THR A 128 -13.57 2.04 16.40
CA THR A 128 -14.30 3.26 16.77
C THR A 128 -13.53 4.49 16.34
N VAL A 129 -12.23 4.54 16.64
CA VAL A 129 -11.34 5.62 16.21
C VAL A 129 -11.30 5.73 14.68
N SER A 130 -11.12 4.60 13.97
CA SER A 130 -11.08 4.58 12.51
C SER A 130 -12.37 5.06 11.88
N LYS A 131 -13.53 4.77 12.50
CA LYS A 131 -14.83 5.26 12.04
C LYS A 131 -14.94 6.78 12.16
N GLU A 132 -14.48 7.35 13.26
CA GLU A 132 -14.49 8.81 13.46
C GLU A 132 -13.48 9.50 12.51
N VAL A 133 -12.26 8.94 12.32
CA VAL A 133 -11.29 9.46 11.36
C VAL A 133 -11.86 9.48 9.94
N ARG A 134 -12.68 8.49 9.56
CA ARG A 134 -13.31 8.42 8.23
C ARG A 134 -14.26 9.60 7.95
N ALA A 135 -14.75 10.27 8.97
CA ALA A 135 -15.59 11.46 8.83
C ALA A 135 -14.80 12.73 8.47
N HIS A 136 -13.48 12.70 8.54
CA HIS A 136 -12.62 13.84 8.18
C HIS A 136 -12.22 13.79 6.71
N ASP A 137 -12.52 14.86 5.98
CA ASP A 137 -12.28 14.96 4.54
C ASP A 137 -10.83 14.78 4.13
N ASP A 138 -9.87 15.14 4.98
CA ASP A 138 -8.43 15.01 4.69
C ASP A 138 -7.93 13.57 4.78
N PHE A 139 -8.69 12.68 5.41
CA PHE A 139 -8.33 11.29 5.61
C PHE A 139 -9.05 10.33 4.68
N TRP A 140 -8.37 9.28 4.32
CA TRP A 140 -8.93 8.07 3.75
C TRP A 140 -8.57 6.86 4.62
N VAL A 141 -9.56 6.13 5.10
CA VAL A 141 -9.36 4.93 5.92
C VAL A 141 -9.41 3.71 5.01
N SER A 142 -8.37 2.88 5.05
CA SER A 142 -8.28 1.69 4.21
C SER A 142 -9.37 0.66 4.55
N VAL A 143 -9.76 -0.12 3.54
CA VAL A 143 -10.65 -1.28 3.70
C VAL A 143 -9.82 -2.53 3.41
N SER A 144 -9.55 -3.33 4.45
CA SER A 144 -8.75 -4.56 4.31
C SER A 144 -9.56 -5.68 3.67
N ALA A 145 -8.88 -6.54 2.89
CA ALA A 145 -9.43 -7.81 2.45
C ALA A 145 -9.31 -8.85 3.58
N THR A 146 -10.27 -9.79 3.64
CA THR A 146 -10.23 -10.89 4.61
C THR A 146 -10.87 -12.16 4.08
N THR A 147 -10.35 -13.32 4.52
CA THR A 147 -10.97 -14.63 4.27
C THR A 147 -12.02 -15.00 5.32
N ARG A 148 -12.19 -14.17 6.35
CA ARG A 148 -13.23 -14.33 7.36
C ARG A 148 -14.61 -14.07 6.74
N LYS A 149 -15.61 -14.87 7.13
CA LYS A 149 -17.00 -14.59 6.76
C LYS A 149 -17.50 -13.28 7.41
N PRO A 150 -18.36 -12.51 6.72
CA PRO A 150 -18.94 -11.29 7.28
C PRO A 150 -19.77 -11.61 8.52
N ARG A 151 -19.80 -10.67 9.47
CA ARG A 151 -20.73 -10.69 10.60
C ARG A 151 -22.07 -10.10 10.17
N HIS A 152 -23.10 -10.29 10.99
CA HIS A 152 -24.47 -9.87 10.68
C HIS A 152 -24.63 -8.38 10.29
N ASN A 153 -23.80 -7.51 10.84
CA ASN A 153 -23.85 -6.05 10.66
C ASN A 153 -22.68 -5.48 9.82
N GLU A 154 -21.95 -6.34 9.13
CA GLU A 154 -20.82 -5.94 8.29
C GLU A 154 -21.19 -5.99 6.81
N SER A 155 -20.69 -5.04 6.04
CA SER A 155 -20.94 -4.89 4.60
C SER A 155 -19.65 -5.02 3.79
N HIS A 156 -19.73 -5.78 2.68
CA HIS A 156 -18.62 -5.92 1.74
C HIS A 156 -18.24 -4.57 1.13
N GLY A 157 -16.94 -4.28 1.10
CA GLY A 157 -16.40 -3.05 0.55
C GLY A 157 -16.50 -1.82 1.47
N VAL A 158 -17.13 -1.96 2.64
CA VAL A 158 -17.24 -0.92 3.67
C VAL A 158 -16.43 -1.29 4.90
N ASP A 159 -16.74 -2.44 5.51
CA ASP A 159 -16.02 -2.94 6.69
C ASP A 159 -14.79 -3.76 6.24
N TYR A 160 -14.99 -4.69 5.32
CA TYR A 160 -13.96 -5.53 4.70
C TYR A 160 -14.30 -5.86 3.26
N ILE A 161 -13.26 -6.19 2.49
CA ILE A 161 -13.39 -6.87 1.20
C ILE A 161 -13.32 -8.38 1.48
N TYR A 162 -14.49 -9.06 1.51
CA TYR A 162 -14.55 -10.48 1.78
C TYR A 162 -14.19 -11.28 0.52
N VAL A 163 -13.18 -12.14 0.64
CA VAL A 163 -12.64 -12.94 -0.46
C VAL A 163 -12.50 -14.42 -0.03
N SER A 164 -12.42 -15.33 -0.99
CA SER A 164 -12.09 -16.73 -0.72
C SER A 164 -10.59 -16.90 -0.40
N ASP A 165 -10.22 -18.06 0.16
CA ASP A 165 -8.81 -18.38 0.41
C ASP A 165 -8.00 -18.41 -0.89
N GLU A 166 -8.56 -18.95 -1.97
CA GLU A 166 -7.92 -19.01 -3.29
C GLU A 166 -7.71 -17.61 -3.91
N GLU A 167 -8.68 -16.69 -3.71
CA GLU A 167 -8.55 -15.31 -4.15
C GLU A 167 -7.47 -14.59 -3.36
N PHE A 168 -7.39 -14.84 -2.05
CA PHE A 168 -6.37 -14.26 -1.20
C PHE A 168 -4.96 -14.76 -1.57
N ASP A 169 -4.79 -16.07 -1.86
CA ASP A 169 -3.53 -16.65 -2.34
C ASP A 169 -3.07 -16.03 -3.66
N ARG A 170 -4.01 -15.84 -4.59
CA ARG A 170 -3.73 -15.13 -5.84
C ARG A 170 -3.30 -13.69 -5.61
N ALA A 171 -3.95 -12.99 -4.68
CA ALA A 171 -3.61 -11.63 -4.31
C ALA A 171 -2.20 -11.52 -3.71
N ILE A 172 -1.81 -12.46 -2.82
CA ILE A 172 -0.44 -12.56 -2.29
C ILE A 172 0.55 -12.77 -3.43
N SER A 173 0.30 -13.79 -4.28
CA SER A 173 1.20 -14.18 -5.37
C SER A 173 1.43 -13.04 -6.37
N ASN A 174 0.44 -12.17 -6.56
CA ASN A 174 0.50 -11.02 -7.45
C ASN A 174 1.04 -9.74 -6.76
N GLY A 175 1.43 -9.79 -5.47
CA GLY A 175 1.91 -8.62 -4.73
C GLY A 175 0.84 -7.55 -4.53
N PHE A 176 -0.42 -7.95 -4.45
CA PHE A 176 -1.57 -7.05 -4.38
C PHE A 176 -1.71 -6.34 -3.03
N PHE A 177 -1.11 -6.92 -1.98
CA PHE A 177 -1.18 -6.36 -0.64
C PHE A 177 0.03 -5.49 -0.30
N LEU A 178 -0.20 -4.45 0.47
CA LEU A 178 0.83 -3.64 1.12
C LEU A 178 1.45 -4.42 2.29
N GLU A 179 0.59 -5.07 3.06
CA GLU A 179 0.88 -6.02 4.12
C GLU A 179 -0.23 -7.08 4.17
N TRP A 180 0.05 -8.23 4.75
CA TRP A 180 -0.97 -9.21 5.10
C TRP A 180 -0.53 -10.07 6.29
N ALA A 181 -1.48 -10.52 7.09
CA ALA A 181 -1.24 -11.38 8.25
C ALA A 181 -2.35 -12.41 8.44
N ALA A 182 -2.01 -13.51 9.11
CA ALA A 182 -2.99 -14.48 9.59
C ALA A 182 -3.31 -14.17 11.07
N PHE A 183 -4.57 -13.98 11.38
CA PHE A 183 -5.02 -13.68 12.73
C PHE A 183 -6.34 -14.39 13.05
N ALA A 184 -6.41 -15.04 14.21
CA ALA A 184 -7.61 -15.71 14.71
C ALA A 184 -8.29 -16.68 13.70
N GLY A 185 -7.48 -17.41 12.94
CA GLY A 185 -7.95 -18.42 11.98
C GLY A 185 -8.44 -17.86 10.63
N ALA A 186 -8.22 -16.58 10.37
CA ALA A 186 -8.49 -15.94 9.07
C ALA A 186 -7.28 -15.12 8.61
N ARG A 187 -7.29 -14.71 7.36
CA ARG A 187 -6.25 -13.84 6.79
C ARG A 187 -6.81 -12.46 6.54
N TYR A 188 -5.95 -11.46 6.72
CA TYR A 188 -6.27 -10.04 6.51
C TYR A 188 -5.14 -9.43 5.71
N GLY A 189 -5.46 -8.49 4.81
CA GLY A 189 -4.43 -7.80 4.04
C GLY A 189 -4.93 -6.47 3.50
N THR A 190 -4.08 -5.48 3.48
CA THR A 190 -4.39 -4.15 2.97
C THR A 190 -4.09 -4.08 1.48
N PRO A 191 -5.10 -3.87 0.60
CA PRO A 191 -4.87 -3.68 -0.82
C PRO A 191 -3.97 -2.47 -1.07
N ARG A 192 -2.87 -2.68 -1.80
CA ARG A 192 -1.83 -1.67 -2.03
C ARG A 192 -2.32 -0.50 -2.86
N GLN A 193 -2.99 -0.77 -3.98
CA GLN A 193 -3.30 0.26 -4.96
C GLN A 193 -4.24 1.36 -4.43
N PRO A 194 -5.34 1.06 -3.72
CA PRO A 194 -6.18 2.10 -3.12
C PRO A 194 -5.43 3.02 -2.14
N VAL A 195 -4.46 2.48 -1.39
CA VAL A 195 -3.60 3.26 -0.48
C VAL A 195 -2.76 4.25 -1.29
N LEU A 196 -2.07 3.77 -2.34
CA LEU A 196 -1.24 4.61 -3.21
C LEU A 196 -2.06 5.71 -3.90
N ASP A 197 -3.25 5.37 -4.38
CA ASP A 197 -4.14 6.33 -5.04
C ASP A 197 -4.64 7.42 -4.08
N ALA A 198 -4.92 7.07 -2.82
CA ALA A 198 -5.34 8.04 -1.81
C ALA A 198 -4.20 8.99 -1.45
N LEU A 199 -3.00 8.46 -1.18
CA LEU A 199 -1.78 9.25 -0.92
C LEU A 199 -1.44 10.18 -2.08
N ALA A 200 -1.52 9.70 -3.32
CA ALA A 200 -1.26 10.49 -4.52
C ALA A 200 -2.26 11.64 -4.72
N ARG A 201 -3.49 11.50 -4.20
CA ARG A 201 -4.49 12.59 -4.17
C ARG A 201 -4.30 13.56 -3.02
N GLY A 202 -3.23 13.43 -2.23
CA GLY A 202 -2.95 14.28 -1.08
C GLY A 202 -3.78 13.96 0.17
N LYS A 203 -4.50 12.82 0.18
CA LYS A 203 -5.21 12.36 1.37
C LYS A 203 -4.25 11.68 2.34
N ASP A 204 -4.37 11.97 3.62
CA ASP A 204 -3.75 11.14 4.64
C ASP A 204 -4.47 9.79 4.69
N VAL A 205 -3.69 8.74 4.88
CA VAL A 205 -4.22 7.38 4.87
C VAL A 205 -4.08 6.78 6.27
N LEU A 206 -5.16 6.25 6.81
CA LEU A 206 -5.16 5.45 8.03
C LEU A 206 -5.32 3.97 7.69
N LEU A 207 -4.36 3.15 8.15
CA LEU A 207 -4.48 1.70 8.17
C LEU A 207 -4.84 1.25 9.59
N GLU A 208 -5.95 0.52 9.75
CA GLU A 208 -6.29 -0.19 10.97
C GLU A 208 -5.88 -1.65 10.79
N ILE A 209 -4.75 -2.03 11.37
CA ILE A 209 -4.15 -3.36 11.20
C ILE A 209 -3.60 -3.91 12.52
N ASP A 210 -3.22 -5.19 12.53
CA ASP A 210 -2.55 -5.81 13.66
C ASP A 210 -1.05 -5.43 13.72
N ILE A 211 -0.37 -5.91 14.75
CA ILE A 211 1.04 -5.57 15.00
C ILE A 211 1.96 -6.17 13.93
N GLU A 212 1.68 -7.38 13.46
CA GLU A 212 2.50 -8.03 12.43
C GLU A 212 2.37 -7.31 11.08
N GLY A 213 1.16 -6.86 10.75
CA GLY A 213 0.92 -5.97 9.61
C GLY A 213 1.67 -4.64 9.75
N ALA A 214 1.65 -4.02 10.94
CA ALA A 214 2.37 -2.78 11.22
C ALA A 214 3.89 -2.94 11.01
N LYS A 215 4.50 -4.05 11.44
CA LYS A 215 5.92 -4.37 11.20
C LYS A 215 6.24 -4.49 9.72
N GLN A 216 5.36 -5.17 8.95
CA GLN A 216 5.51 -5.28 7.51
C GLN A 216 5.41 -3.90 6.82
N VAL A 217 4.45 -3.07 7.22
CA VAL A 217 4.33 -1.71 6.71
C VAL A 217 5.59 -0.92 6.99
N LYS A 218 6.12 -0.92 8.23
CA LYS A 218 7.35 -0.18 8.57
C LYS A 218 8.54 -0.62 7.74
N THR A 219 8.65 -1.92 7.44
CA THR A 219 9.70 -2.46 6.59
C THR A 219 9.55 -2.01 5.14
N ASN A 220 8.33 -2.03 4.59
CA ASN A 220 8.03 -1.70 3.20
C ASN A 220 7.86 -0.20 2.95
N TRP A 221 7.52 0.55 4.00
CA TRP A 221 7.27 1.99 4.00
C TRP A 221 7.86 2.64 5.27
N PRO A 222 9.18 2.89 5.32
CA PRO A 222 9.88 3.40 6.51
C PRO A 222 9.34 4.74 7.03
N ASP A 223 8.79 5.58 6.13
CA ASP A 223 8.22 6.88 6.47
C ASP A 223 6.78 6.80 7.04
N ALA A 224 6.18 5.60 7.12
CA ALA A 224 4.89 5.43 7.78
C ALA A 224 4.99 5.76 9.27
N ILE A 225 4.00 6.51 9.77
CA ILE A 225 3.86 6.80 11.20
C ILE A 225 3.10 5.64 11.86
N LEU A 226 3.77 4.93 12.75
CA LEU A 226 3.17 3.84 13.51
C LEU A 226 2.64 4.35 14.84
N VAL A 227 1.35 4.22 15.07
CA VAL A 227 0.66 4.63 16.29
C VAL A 227 0.10 3.40 17.00
N PHE A 228 0.50 3.22 18.25
CA PHE A 228 -0.06 2.21 19.13
C PHE A 228 -1.16 2.82 19.98
N LEU A 229 -2.33 2.19 19.97
CA LEU A 229 -3.46 2.59 20.80
C LEU A 229 -3.47 1.77 22.06
N GLU A 230 -3.32 2.43 23.22
CA GLU A 230 -3.41 1.81 24.53
C GLU A 230 -4.78 2.04 25.19
N PRO A 231 -5.27 1.12 26.00
CA PRO A 231 -6.43 1.37 26.86
C PRO A 231 -6.04 2.33 28.00
N PRO A 232 -7.00 3.02 28.62
CA PRO A 232 -6.74 3.86 29.80
C PRO A 232 -6.19 3.06 30.98
N SER A 233 -6.59 1.80 31.13
CA SER A 233 -6.03 0.85 32.09
C SER A 233 -6.19 -0.59 31.60
N TRP A 234 -5.44 -1.51 32.22
CA TRP A 234 -5.58 -2.94 31.93
C TRP A 234 -6.96 -3.45 32.33
N GLU A 235 -7.51 -3.01 33.45
CA GLU A 235 -8.82 -3.39 33.97
C GLU A 235 -9.93 -3.01 33.00
N GLU A 236 -9.81 -1.85 32.36
CA GLU A 236 -10.79 -1.41 31.37
C GLU A 236 -10.70 -2.26 30.10
N LEU A 237 -9.50 -2.62 29.62
CA LEU A 237 -9.33 -3.53 28.51
C LEU A 237 -9.95 -4.91 28.81
N VAL A 238 -9.69 -5.45 30.00
CA VAL A 238 -10.29 -6.71 30.47
C VAL A 238 -11.80 -6.62 30.43
N SER A 239 -12.39 -5.57 31.01
CA SER A 239 -13.84 -5.35 31.00
C SER A 239 -14.44 -5.32 29.57
N ARG A 240 -13.78 -4.61 28.64
CA ARG A 240 -14.19 -4.55 27.21
C ARG A 240 -14.08 -5.92 26.51
N LEU A 241 -13.06 -6.71 26.87
CA LEU A 241 -12.85 -8.05 26.32
C LEU A 241 -13.86 -9.06 26.89
N GLU A 242 -14.27 -8.92 28.15
CA GLU A 242 -15.22 -9.79 28.84
C GLU A 242 -16.69 -9.49 28.49
N GLY A 243 -16.99 -8.26 28.13
CA GLY A 243 -18.35 -7.81 27.79
C GLY A 243 -19.01 -8.48 26.59
N ARG A 244 -18.31 -9.39 25.88
CA ARG A 244 -18.89 -10.24 24.84
C ARG A 244 -19.40 -11.54 25.46
N ALA A 245 -20.66 -11.54 25.88
CA ALA A 245 -21.36 -12.59 26.64
C ALA A 245 -21.35 -14.02 26.03
N THR A 246 -20.71 -14.24 24.88
CA THR A 246 -20.73 -15.51 24.13
C THR A 246 -19.43 -16.31 24.17
N ASP A 247 -18.38 -15.79 24.83
CA ASP A 247 -17.07 -16.46 24.86
C ASP A 247 -16.97 -17.47 26.01
N SER A 248 -16.41 -18.65 25.75
CA SER A 248 -16.05 -19.61 26.80
C SER A 248 -14.91 -19.07 27.67
N PRO A 249 -14.76 -19.57 28.93
CA PRO A 249 -13.66 -19.17 29.81
C PRO A 249 -12.27 -19.34 29.18
N GLU A 250 -12.07 -20.41 28.42
CA GLU A 250 -10.82 -20.72 27.74
C GLU A 250 -10.52 -19.69 26.63
N ARG A 251 -11.52 -19.34 25.83
CA ARG A 251 -11.42 -18.31 24.79
C ARG A 251 -11.08 -16.94 25.37
N ARG A 252 -11.70 -16.62 26.51
CA ARG A 252 -11.45 -15.39 27.25
C ARG A 252 -10.00 -15.33 27.74
N ALA A 253 -9.50 -16.40 28.37
CA ALA A 253 -8.13 -16.49 28.83
C ALA A 253 -7.11 -16.33 27.67
N GLN A 254 -7.37 -16.98 26.53
CA GLN A 254 -6.54 -16.82 25.33
C GLN A 254 -6.51 -15.38 24.81
N ARG A 255 -7.65 -14.68 24.80
CA ARG A 255 -7.73 -13.28 24.36
C ARG A 255 -6.99 -12.33 25.31
N LEU A 256 -7.07 -12.57 26.61
CA LEU A 256 -6.33 -11.78 27.61
C LEU A 256 -4.82 -11.99 27.49
N ALA A 257 -4.39 -13.23 27.33
CA ALA A 257 -2.96 -13.54 27.10
C ALA A 257 -2.45 -12.85 25.81
N LEU A 258 -3.21 -12.96 24.70
CA LEU A 258 -2.85 -12.28 23.47
C LEU A 258 -2.79 -10.76 23.64
N ALA A 259 -3.72 -10.16 24.37
CA ALA A 259 -3.72 -8.72 24.63
C ALA A 259 -2.50 -8.28 25.46
N GLN A 260 -2.02 -9.09 26.38
CA GLN A 260 -0.78 -8.83 27.11
C GLN A 260 0.45 -8.86 26.20
N ASP A 261 0.52 -9.87 25.34
CA ASP A 261 1.60 -9.99 24.34
C ASP A 261 1.57 -8.80 23.35
N GLU A 262 0.37 -8.37 22.95
CA GLU A 262 0.18 -7.20 22.08
C GLU A 262 0.60 -5.91 22.78
N MET A 263 0.26 -5.70 24.06
CA MET A 263 0.69 -4.55 24.86
C MET A 263 2.21 -4.46 25.01
N ALA A 264 2.89 -5.59 25.16
CA ALA A 264 4.35 -5.64 25.25
C ALA A 264 5.07 -5.19 23.96
N GLN A 265 4.35 -5.08 22.83
CA GLN A 265 4.91 -4.63 21.57
C GLN A 265 4.82 -3.10 21.37
N SER A 266 4.19 -2.36 22.30
CA SER A 266 4.03 -0.89 22.15
C SER A 266 5.35 -0.13 21.94
N PRO A 267 6.52 -0.54 22.51
CA PRO A 267 7.79 0.15 22.27
C PRO A 267 8.30 0.13 20.82
N PHE A 268 7.74 -0.73 19.98
CA PHE A 268 8.09 -0.77 18.54
C PHE A 268 7.49 0.41 17.75
N PHE A 269 6.46 1.06 18.27
CA PHE A 269 5.71 2.09 17.57
C PHE A 269 6.32 3.48 17.78
N ASP A 270 6.14 4.35 16.77
CA ASP A 270 6.66 5.71 16.81
C ASP A 270 5.93 6.57 17.85
N HIS A 271 4.63 6.32 18.07
CA HIS A 271 3.77 7.03 19.02
C HIS A 271 2.84 6.08 19.76
N ILE A 272 2.58 6.39 21.02
CA ILE A 272 1.59 5.72 21.85
C ILE A 272 0.49 6.73 22.19
N LEU A 273 -0.77 6.36 21.92
CA LEU A 273 -1.94 7.16 22.29
C LEU A 273 -2.84 6.35 23.22
N VAL A 274 -3.27 6.97 24.31
CA VAL A 274 -4.22 6.35 25.24
C VAL A 274 -5.64 6.64 24.78
N ASN A 275 -6.47 5.61 24.65
CA ASN A 275 -7.87 5.74 24.24
C ASN A 275 -8.80 5.96 25.45
N ASP A 276 -8.64 7.13 26.06
CA ASP A 276 -9.53 7.64 27.11
C ASP A 276 -10.77 8.32 26.50
N GLN A 277 -10.57 9.13 25.47
CA GLN A 277 -11.60 9.79 24.68
C GLN A 277 -11.25 9.68 23.20
N VAL A 278 -12.20 9.20 22.40
CA VAL A 278 -11.99 8.94 20.96
C VAL A 278 -11.61 10.22 20.22
N GLU A 279 -12.23 11.35 20.58
CA GLU A 279 -12.01 12.66 19.99
C GLU A 279 -10.55 13.13 20.20
N HIS A 280 -9.96 12.86 21.34
CA HIS A 280 -8.56 13.19 21.64
C HIS A 280 -7.59 12.37 20.80
N VAL A 281 -7.90 11.09 20.61
CA VAL A 281 -7.11 10.19 19.76
C VAL A 281 -7.18 10.64 18.32
N VAL A 282 -8.39 10.94 17.81
CA VAL A 282 -8.61 11.43 16.43
C VAL A 282 -7.85 12.73 16.19
N ALA A 283 -7.98 13.71 17.08
CA ALA A 283 -7.24 14.98 16.97
C ALA A 283 -5.72 14.78 16.99
N SER A 284 -5.22 13.79 17.74
CA SER A 284 -3.80 13.45 17.79
C SER A 284 -3.32 12.80 16.48
N LEU A 285 -4.09 11.86 15.91
CA LEU A 285 -3.81 11.25 14.62
C LEU A 285 -3.73 12.31 13.50
N ILE A 286 -4.67 13.27 13.47
CA ILE A 286 -4.67 14.36 12.51
C ILE A 286 -3.41 15.23 12.66
N ARG A 287 -3.04 15.61 13.88
CA ARG A 287 -1.81 16.38 14.15
C ARG A 287 -0.56 15.65 13.70
N LEU A 288 -0.47 14.36 13.98
CA LEU A 288 0.67 13.52 13.59
C LEU A 288 0.81 13.45 12.07
N ALA A 289 -0.30 13.22 11.36
CA ALA A 289 -0.29 13.20 9.90
C ALA A 289 0.17 14.54 9.30
N HIS A 290 -0.33 15.66 9.82
CA HIS A 290 0.00 16.99 9.33
C HIS A 290 1.43 17.43 9.68
N SER A 291 2.02 16.93 10.77
CA SER A 291 3.39 17.29 11.18
C SER A 291 4.47 16.87 10.18
N GLN A 292 4.19 15.90 9.33
CA GLN A 292 5.11 15.44 8.26
C GLN A 292 5.05 16.30 7.00
N ARG A 293 4.08 17.22 6.90
CA ARG A 293 3.89 18.12 5.75
C ARG A 293 4.66 19.44 5.87
N SER A 294 5.30 19.68 7.05
CA SER A 294 6.00 20.92 7.37
C SER A 294 7.47 20.93 6.96
#